data_1d28abbfdc2dc55146312e22767fb50a
#
_entry.id   1d28abbfdc2dc55146312e22767fb50a
#
_cell.length_a   1.000
_cell.length_b   1.000
_cell.length_c   1.000
_cell.angle_alpha   90.00
_cell.angle_beta   90.00
_cell.angle_gamma   90.00
#
_symmetry.space_group_name_H-M   'P 1'
#
loop_
_entity.id
_entity.type
_entity.pdbx_description
1 polymer ?
#
loop_
_entity_poly.entity_id
_entity_poly.type
_entity_poly.pdbx_seq_one_letter_code
_entity_poly.pdbx_strand_id
1 'polypeptide(L)'
;MLTLRLIVAAVFLISGGNQLKADDSFTCPVTKASEQTFVPPALWGAGPWYGTEKLWTRVEMWEHWRKDELGYYVPKLAWFSSTFDWTPEHWPKERLLTITGRRLDGPSKPLIFETANNAYMPGRPFITASVHLPTAGCWEITGHSKGETLTFVVEIVP
;
A
#
# COMPACT_ATOMS: atom_id res chain seq x y z
N MET A 1 -46.02 -61.30 -40.45
CA MET A 1 -44.67 -60.82 -40.13
C MET A 1 -44.69 -59.29 -40.14
N LEU A 2 -44.72 -58.70 -38.96
CA LEU A 2 -44.81 -57.27 -38.77
C LEU A 2 -43.42 -56.73 -38.30
N THR A 3 -42.70 -55.99 -39.14
CA THR A 3 -41.44 -55.42 -38.80
C THR A 3 -41.60 -54.06 -38.14
N LEU A 4 -41.25 -54.01 -36.87
CA LEU A 4 -41.26 -52.81 -36.03
C LEU A 4 -39.96 -52.03 -36.30
N ARG A 5 -40.05 -50.83 -36.88
CA ARG A 5 -38.90 -49.92 -37.03
C ARG A 5 -38.81 -49.00 -35.80
N LEU A 6 -37.72 -49.20 -35.03
CA LEU A 6 -37.35 -48.27 -33.95
C LEU A 6 -36.73 -47.02 -34.57
N ILE A 7 -37.30 -45.86 -34.30
CA ILE A 7 -36.69 -44.58 -34.61
C ILE A 7 -35.97 -44.13 -33.32
N VAL A 8 -34.64 -44.08 -33.35
CA VAL A 8 -33.83 -43.50 -32.26
C VAL A 8 -33.67 -42.00 -32.53
N ALA A 9 -34.34 -41.20 -31.72
CA ALA A 9 -34.15 -39.73 -31.74
C ALA A 9 -32.89 -39.39 -30.91
N ALA A 10 -31.85 -38.90 -31.57
CA ALA A 10 -30.68 -38.36 -30.89
C ALA A 10 -30.96 -36.92 -30.41
N VAL A 11 -31.03 -36.76 -29.09
CA VAL A 11 -31.13 -35.43 -28.45
C VAL A 11 -29.72 -34.84 -28.32
N PHE A 12 -29.38 -33.86 -29.15
CA PHE A 12 -28.16 -33.05 -29.01
C PHE A 12 -28.38 -32.03 -27.89
N LEU A 13 -27.80 -32.29 -26.70
CA LEU A 13 -27.66 -31.29 -25.66
C LEU A 13 -26.53 -30.33 -26.06
N ILE A 14 -26.89 -29.15 -26.52
CA ILE A 14 -25.96 -28.04 -26.74
C ILE A 14 -25.66 -27.45 -25.34
N SER A 15 -24.57 -27.89 -24.75
CA SER A 15 -24.03 -27.25 -23.55
C SER A 15 -23.44 -25.90 -23.96
N GLY A 16 -24.25 -24.85 -23.86
CA GLY A 16 -23.77 -23.46 -23.96
C GLY A 16 -22.86 -23.14 -22.78
N GLY A 17 -21.57 -23.37 -22.95
CA GLY A 17 -20.57 -22.90 -22.02
C GLY A 17 -20.55 -21.36 -22.03
N ASN A 18 -21.14 -20.72 -21.02
CA ASN A 18 -20.87 -19.34 -20.74
C ASN A 18 -19.38 -19.23 -20.38
N GLN A 19 -18.56 -18.87 -21.33
CA GLN A 19 -17.23 -18.35 -21.04
C GLN A 19 -17.42 -17.03 -20.30
N LEU A 20 -17.28 -17.08 -18.97
CA LEU A 20 -17.05 -15.90 -18.16
C LEU A 20 -15.79 -15.23 -18.72
N LYS A 21 -15.97 -14.11 -19.40
CA LYS A 21 -14.88 -13.19 -19.72
C LYS A 21 -14.33 -12.69 -18.38
N ALA A 22 -13.32 -13.35 -17.86
CA ALA A 22 -12.43 -12.78 -16.86
C ALA A 22 -11.44 -11.91 -17.62
N ASP A 23 -11.78 -10.65 -17.84
CA ASP A 23 -10.83 -9.65 -18.30
C ASP A 23 -11.25 -8.26 -17.80
N ASP A 24 -11.38 -8.15 -16.48
CA ASP A 24 -11.13 -6.91 -15.78
C ASP A 24 -9.70 -6.98 -15.26
N SER A 25 -8.73 -6.60 -16.11
CA SER A 25 -7.35 -6.46 -15.67
C SER A 25 -7.33 -5.42 -14.55
N PHE A 26 -7.10 -5.89 -13.31
CA PHE A 26 -6.97 -4.99 -12.17
C PHE A 26 -5.86 -3.97 -12.45
N THR A 27 -6.21 -2.70 -12.43
CA THR A 27 -5.24 -1.61 -12.52
C THR A 27 -5.02 -1.05 -11.13
N CYS A 28 -3.76 -1.03 -10.68
CA CYS A 28 -3.42 -0.48 -9.36
C CYS A 28 -3.74 1.02 -9.31
N PRO A 29 -4.63 1.47 -8.41
CA PRO A 29 -4.98 2.89 -8.28
C PRO A 29 -3.90 3.65 -7.51
N VAL A 30 -2.68 3.68 -8.03
CA VAL A 30 -1.52 4.32 -7.38
C VAL A 30 -1.83 5.78 -7.05
N THR A 31 -1.60 6.16 -5.79
CA THR A 31 -1.77 7.54 -5.35
C THR A 31 -0.72 8.42 -6.02
N LYS A 32 -1.16 9.48 -6.69
CA LYS A 32 -0.27 10.41 -7.37
C LYS A 32 0.03 11.61 -6.50
N ALA A 33 1.29 11.89 -6.30
CA ALA A 33 1.74 13.04 -5.52
C ALA A 33 1.29 14.38 -6.14
N SER A 34 1.19 14.45 -7.48
CA SER A 34 0.72 15.63 -8.20
C SER A 34 -0.75 16.00 -7.91
N GLU A 35 -1.54 15.06 -7.39
CA GLU A 35 -2.94 15.27 -7.01
C GLU A 35 -3.08 15.75 -5.55
N GLN A 36 -1.98 15.84 -4.79
CA GLN A 36 -1.99 16.32 -3.42
C GLN A 36 -1.99 17.85 -3.39
N THR A 37 -2.87 18.42 -2.58
CA THR A 37 -2.98 19.88 -2.41
C THR A 37 -2.03 20.44 -1.36
N PHE A 38 -1.52 19.57 -0.48
CA PHE A 38 -0.59 19.96 0.57
C PHE A 38 0.84 20.01 0.05
N VAL A 39 1.51 21.12 0.31
CA VAL A 39 2.94 21.32 0.05
C VAL A 39 3.63 21.51 1.39
N PRO A 40 4.49 20.59 1.82
CA PRO A 40 5.24 20.75 3.06
C PRO A 40 6.11 22.02 3.02
N PRO A 41 6.44 22.61 4.18
CA PRO A 41 7.39 23.71 4.24
C PRO A 41 8.69 23.38 3.49
N ALA A 42 9.25 24.33 2.75
CA ALA A 42 10.42 24.18 1.86
C ALA A 42 11.66 23.53 2.52
N LEU A 43 11.72 23.57 3.83
CA LEU A 43 12.76 22.96 4.63
C LEU A 43 12.85 21.42 4.52
N TRP A 44 11.80 20.75 4.02
CA TRP A 44 11.73 19.29 3.90
C TRP A 44 12.26 18.74 2.58
N GLY A 45 12.81 19.63 1.74
CA GLY A 45 13.34 19.32 0.42
C GLY A 45 12.24 19.32 -0.66
N ALA A 46 12.68 19.38 -1.91
CA ALA A 46 11.79 19.17 -3.05
C ALA A 46 11.49 17.68 -3.18
N GLY A 47 10.26 17.33 -3.51
CA GLY A 47 9.89 15.94 -3.79
C GLY A 47 8.38 15.74 -3.68
N PRO A 48 7.89 14.64 -4.24
CA PRO A 48 6.49 14.31 -4.10
C PRO A 48 6.16 13.88 -2.66
N TRP A 49 5.07 14.43 -2.13
CA TRP A 49 4.57 14.16 -0.78
C TRP A 49 3.19 13.57 -0.85
N TYR A 50 2.86 12.68 0.10
CA TYR A 50 1.50 12.21 0.36
C TYR A 50 1.03 12.76 1.68
N GLY A 51 -0.22 13.21 1.74
CA GLY A 51 -0.89 13.57 2.98
C GLY A 51 -1.30 15.03 3.12
N THR A 52 -1.42 15.46 4.36
CA THR A 52 -1.85 16.79 4.78
C THR A 52 -0.82 17.39 5.75
N GLU A 53 -1.00 18.65 6.16
CA GLU A 53 -0.14 19.27 7.18
C GLU A 53 -0.12 18.51 8.51
N LYS A 54 -1.17 17.74 8.79
CA LYS A 54 -1.30 16.99 10.05
C LYS A 54 -0.56 15.66 10.03
N LEU A 55 -0.47 15.01 8.87
CA LEU A 55 0.32 13.78 8.69
C LEU A 55 0.71 13.63 7.22
N TRP A 56 2.00 13.52 6.94
CA TRP A 56 2.50 13.32 5.58
C TRP A 56 3.74 12.43 5.56
N THR A 57 4.02 11.86 4.39
CA THR A 57 5.19 11.05 4.12
C THR A 57 5.80 11.37 2.76
N ARG A 58 7.07 11.05 2.56
CA ARG A 58 7.77 11.21 1.28
C ARG A 58 7.58 10.00 0.39
N VAL A 59 7.34 10.24 -0.89
CA VAL A 59 7.10 9.23 -1.91
C VAL A 59 8.38 8.71 -2.57
N GLU A 60 9.39 9.56 -2.74
CA GLU A 60 10.63 9.21 -3.44
C GLU A 60 11.36 7.97 -2.90
N MET A 61 11.10 7.64 -1.65
CA MET A 61 11.67 6.45 -1.03
C MET A 61 11.02 5.16 -1.50
N TRP A 62 9.92 5.23 -2.24
CA TRP A 62 9.12 4.08 -2.67
C TRP A 62 9.60 3.46 -3.98
N GLU A 63 10.37 4.18 -4.78
CA GLU A 63 10.84 3.73 -6.09
C GLU A 63 11.97 2.68 -6.01
N HIS A 64 12.55 2.48 -4.81
CA HIS A 64 13.70 1.59 -4.63
C HIS A 64 13.47 0.54 -3.55
N TRP A 65 12.39 -0.19 -3.67
CA TRP A 65 12.09 -1.26 -2.75
C TRP A 65 13.05 -2.43 -2.94
N ARG A 66 13.89 -2.68 -1.94
CA ARG A 66 14.79 -3.83 -1.93
C ARG A 66 14.21 -4.94 -1.10
N LYS A 67 14.45 -6.17 -1.52
CA LYS A 67 14.16 -7.35 -0.70
C LYS A 67 15.23 -7.50 0.38
N ASP A 68 14.79 -7.83 1.58
CA ASP A 68 15.67 -8.31 2.64
C ASP A 68 16.05 -9.79 2.44
N GLU A 69 16.84 -10.34 3.34
CA GLU A 69 17.27 -11.75 3.32
C GLU A 69 16.09 -12.74 3.44
N LEU A 70 14.97 -12.30 3.99
CA LEU A 70 13.74 -13.07 4.13
C LEU A 70 12.81 -12.94 2.92
N GLY A 71 13.19 -12.12 1.93
CA GLY A 71 12.44 -11.91 0.70
C GLY A 71 11.32 -10.87 0.79
N TYR A 72 11.24 -10.12 1.90
CA TYR A 72 10.29 -9.01 2.04
C TYR A 72 10.81 -7.75 1.37
N TYR A 73 9.91 -6.96 0.81
CA TYR A 73 10.23 -5.60 0.37
C TYR A 73 10.21 -4.66 1.57
N VAL A 74 11.33 -4.04 1.89
CA VAL A 74 11.52 -3.25 3.12
C VAL A 74 11.93 -1.83 2.81
N PRO A 75 10.98 -0.88 2.68
CA PRO A 75 11.30 0.52 2.66
C PRO A 75 11.45 1.08 4.08
N LYS A 76 12.30 2.04 4.21
CA LYS A 76 12.35 2.92 5.37
C LYS A 76 11.65 4.23 5.04
N LEU A 77 10.56 4.51 5.72
CA LEU A 77 9.69 5.64 5.46
C LEU A 77 9.89 6.73 6.50
N ALA A 78 9.94 7.98 6.04
CA ALA A 78 9.93 9.13 6.92
C ALA A 78 8.52 9.73 6.99
N TRP A 79 7.99 9.84 8.21
CA TRP A 79 6.66 10.38 8.50
C TRP A 79 6.79 11.67 9.28
N PHE A 80 5.99 12.64 8.92
CA PHE A 80 6.03 13.99 9.43
C PHE A 80 4.64 14.46 9.84
N SER A 81 4.59 15.41 10.78
CA SER A 81 3.36 16.06 11.20
C SER A 81 3.67 17.44 11.76
N SER A 82 2.77 18.39 11.55
CA SER A 82 2.82 19.69 12.23
C SER A 82 2.59 19.59 13.75
N THR A 83 2.10 18.44 14.23
CA THR A 83 1.87 18.17 15.66
C THR A 83 3.04 17.49 16.36
N PHE A 84 4.12 17.21 15.64
CA PHE A 84 5.34 16.67 16.22
C PHE A 84 6.16 17.82 16.83
N ASP A 85 6.48 17.71 18.10
CA ASP A 85 7.00 18.82 18.93
C ASP A 85 8.20 18.43 19.81
N TRP A 86 8.80 17.24 19.60
CA TRP A 86 9.95 16.82 20.41
C TRP A 86 11.29 17.38 19.91
N THR A 87 12.24 17.34 20.82
CA THR A 87 13.67 17.66 20.57
C THR A 87 14.53 16.47 20.99
N PRO A 88 15.83 16.46 20.65
CA PRO A 88 16.74 15.40 21.10
C PRO A 88 16.84 15.23 22.61
N GLU A 89 16.55 16.26 23.38
CA GLU A 89 16.54 16.25 24.85
C GLU A 89 15.24 15.73 25.44
N HIS A 90 14.14 15.76 24.63
CA HIS A 90 12.78 15.43 25.07
C HIS A 90 12.08 14.55 24.08
N TRP A 91 12.46 13.28 24.00
CA TRP A 91 11.82 12.29 23.16
C TRP A 91 10.49 11.81 23.73
N PRO A 92 9.45 11.62 22.91
CA PRO A 92 8.22 10.99 23.37
C PRO A 92 8.52 9.54 23.80
N LYS A 93 7.93 9.13 24.92
CA LYS A 93 8.08 7.78 25.48
C LYS A 93 7.18 6.76 24.79
N GLU A 94 6.10 7.22 24.19
CA GLU A 94 5.11 6.40 23.52
C GLU A 94 5.41 6.24 22.02
N ARG A 95 4.88 5.17 21.45
CA ARG A 95 4.91 4.98 20.00
C ARG A 95 3.85 5.90 19.39
N LEU A 96 4.28 6.87 18.60
CA LEU A 96 3.40 7.87 18.00
C LEU A 96 2.86 7.47 16.63
N LEU A 97 3.39 6.42 16.00
CA LEU A 97 2.98 5.98 14.66
C LEU A 97 2.71 4.48 14.67
N THR A 98 1.62 4.08 14.04
CA THR A 98 1.34 2.71 13.62
C THR A 98 1.08 2.67 12.13
N ILE A 99 1.49 1.58 11.47
CA ILE A 99 1.27 1.40 10.03
C ILE A 99 0.58 0.06 9.82
N THR A 100 -0.45 0.07 9.00
CA THR A 100 -1.15 -1.10 8.50
C THR A 100 -1.15 -1.09 6.98
N GLY A 101 -1.38 -2.24 6.36
CA GLY A 101 -1.51 -2.29 4.91
C GLY A 101 -2.16 -3.58 4.45
N ARG A 102 -2.78 -3.49 3.28
CA ARG A 102 -3.40 -4.63 2.61
C ARG A 102 -3.08 -4.62 1.12
N ARG A 103 -2.96 -5.79 0.56
CA ARG A 103 -2.82 -5.97 -0.88
C ARG A 103 -4.18 -5.82 -1.56
N LEU A 104 -4.23 -5.11 -2.69
CA LEU A 104 -5.46 -4.82 -3.42
C LEU A 104 -5.68 -5.74 -4.63
N ASP A 105 -4.62 -6.27 -5.22
CA ASP A 105 -4.63 -7.06 -6.44
C ASP A 105 -4.62 -8.58 -6.20
N GLY A 106 -4.81 -9.03 -4.98
CA GLY A 106 -4.91 -10.44 -4.65
C GLY A 106 -4.65 -10.76 -3.17
N PRO A 107 -4.78 -12.01 -2.78
CA PRO A 107 -4.54 -12.44 -1.41
C PRO A 107 -3.05 -12.31 -1.05
N SER A 108 -2.78 -11.87 0.15
CA SER A 108 -1.44 -11.80 0.72
C SER A 108 -1.48 -11.91 2.24
N LYS A 109 -0.34 -12.26 2.84
CA LYS A 109 -0.13 -12.03 4.27
C LYS A 109 -0.20 -10.52 4.52
N PRO A 110 -0.61 -10.08 5.72
CA PRO A 110 -0.61 -8.67 6.06
C PRO A 110 0.81 -8.10 6.04
N LEU A 111 0.90 -6.80 5.83
CA LEU A 111 2.11 -6.03 6.04
C LEU A 111 2.59 -6.22 7.49
N ILE A 112 3.89 -6.35 7.67
CA ILE A 112 4.52 -6.37 8.99
C ILE A 112 5.07 -4.98 9.27
N PHE A 113 4.61 -4.37 10.34
CA PHE A 113 5.14 -3.12 10.86
C PHE A 113 6.03 -3.44 12.06
N GLU A 114 7.33 -3.25 11.91
CA GLU A 114 8.28 -3.60 12.98
C GLU A 114 8.43 -2.50 14.01
N THR A 115 8.92 -1.36 13.57
CA THR A 115 9.29 -0.27 14.48
C THR A 115 9.03 1.10 13.88
N ALA A 116 8.67 2.03 14.74
CA ALA A 116 8.74 3.45 14.47
C ALA A 116 9.76 4.06 15.43
N ASN A 117 10.75 4.73 14.87
CA ASN A 117 11.77 5.42 15.65
C ASN A 117 11.57 6.93 15.52
N ASN A 118 11.49 7.60 16.65
CA ASN A 118 11.53 9.05 16.65
C ASN A 118 12.89 9.53 16.13
N ALA A 119 12.86 10.55 15.32
CA ALA A 119 14.03 11.11 14.67
C ALA A 119 13.96 12.65 14.72
N TYR A 120 15.09 13.31 14.52
CA TYR A 120 15.17 14.76 14.57
C TYR A 120 16.21 15.28 13.58
N MET A 121 15.82 16.30 12.84
CA MET A 121 16.72 17.23 12.16
C MET A 121 16.51 18.60 12.80
N PRO A 122 17.49 19.53 12.80
CA PRO A 122 17.36 20.83 13.48
C PRO A 122 16.02 21.52 13.22
N GLY A 123 15.20 21.67 14.29
CA GLY A 123 13.85 22.23 14.24
C GLY A 123 12.78 21.32 13.60
N ARG A 124 13.06 20.02 13.39
CA ARG A 124 12.18 19.13 12.62
C ARG A 124 12.11 17.73 13.19
N PRO A 125 11.21 17.48 14.13
CA PRO A 125 10.91 16.14 14.57
C PRO A 125 10.19 15.34 13.45
N PHE A 126 10.53 14.07 13.32
CA PHE A 126 9.91 13.15 12.39
C PHE A 126 10.01 11.71 12.90
N ILE A 127 9.32 10.78 12.26
CA ILE A 127 9.36 9.36 12.60
C ILE A 127 9.91 8.60 11.41
N THR A 128 10.90 7.75 11.62
CA THR A 128 11.28 6.74 10.62
C THR A 128 10.61 5.43 10.94
N ALA A 129 10.03 4.78 9.94
CA ALA A 129 9.36 3.51 10.10
C ALA A 129 9.84 2.51 9.04
N SER A 130 10.01 1.26 9.45
CA SER A 130 10.25 0.14 8.55
C SER A 130 8.98 -0.70 8.44
N VAL A 131 8.58 -1.02 7.22
CA VAL A 131 7.49 -1.93 6.93
C VAL A 131 8.01 -3.06 6.05
N HIS A 132 7.47 -4.26 6.22
CA HIS A 132 7.84 -5.42 5.43
C HIS A 132 6.64 -5.88 4.64
N LEU A 133 6.71 -5.74 3.32
CA LEU A 133 5.67 -6.21 2.40
C LEU A 133 6.06 -7.60 1.89
N PRO A 134 5.21 -8.60 2.11
CA PRO A 134 5.55 -10.00 1.79
C PRO A 134 5.66 -10.28 0.30
N THR A 135 5.03 -9.46 -0.55
CA THR A 135 4.97 -9.69 -2.00
C THR A 135 5.02 -8.39 -2.78
N ALA A 136 5.48 -8.44 -4.03
CA ALA A 136 5.18 -7.41 -5.01
C ALA A 136 3.67 -7.32 -5.28
N GLY A 137 3.22 -6.24 -5.87
CA GLY A 137 1.82 -5.98 -6.21
C GLY A 137 1.32 -4.63 -5.72
N CYS A 138 0.01 -4.45 -5.77
CA CYS A 138 -0.68 -3.21 -5.40
C CYS A 138 -1.00 -3.20 -3.90
N TRP A 139 -0.46 -2.24 -3.18
CA TRP A 139 -0.61 -2.14 -1.72
C TRP A 139 -1.22 -0.82 -1.28
N GLU A 140 -2.29 -0.92 -0.50
CA GLU A 140 -2.81 0.20 0.27
C GLU A 140 -2.10 0.23 1.64
N ILE A 141 -1.51 1.36 1.97
CA ILE A 141 -0.76 1.57 3.20
C ILE A 141 -1.41 2.69 3.98
N THR A 142 -1.65 2.46 5.27
CA THR A 142 -2.29 3.42 6.16
C THR A 142 -1.43 3.65 7.39
N GLY A 143 -1.05 4.89 7.62
CA GLY A 143 -0.40 5.35 8.84
C GLY A 143 -1.37 6.06 9.76
N HIS A 144 -1.24 5.81 11.07
CA HIS A 144 -2.03 6.45 12.12
C HIS A 144 -1.08 7.11 13.12
N SER A 145 -1.30 8.38 13.41
CA SER A 145 -0.51 9.14 14.38
C SER A 145 -1.34 10.22 15.05
N LYS A 146 -1.37 10.26 16.40
CA LYS A 146 -2.05 11.29 17.19
C LYS A 146 -3.50 11.59 16.73
N GLY A 147 -4.25 10.56 16.35
CA GLY A 147 -5.64 10.69 15.86
C GLY A 147 -5.78 11.03 14.37
N GLU A 148 -4.68 11.31 13.67
CA GLU A 148 -4.66 11.57 12.25
C GLU A 148 -4.38 10.27 11.48
N THR A 149 -4.90 10.18 10.27
CA THR A 149 -4.75 9.01 9.39
C THR A 149 -4.34 9.47 8.00
N LEU A 150 -3.36 8.77 7.43
CA LEU A 150 -2.95 8.92 6.04
C LEU A 150 -2.99 7.58 5.35
N THR A 151 -3.77 7.47 4.28
CA THR A 151 -3.82 6.28 3.41
C THR A 151 -3.36 6.64 2.01
N PHE A 152 -2.54 5.78 1.42
CA PHE A 152 -2.09 5.90 0.04
C PHE A 152 -1.83 4.53 -0.56
N VAL A 153 -1.81 4.47 -1.89
CA VAL A 153 -1.61 3.23 -2.66
C VAL A 153 -0.30 3.31 -3.42
N VAL A 154 0.47 2.22 -3.36
CA VAL A 154 1.72 2.05 -4.11
C VAL A 154 1.71 0.75 -4.89
N GLU A 155 2.39 0.73 -6.01
CA GLU A 155 2.66 -0.48 -6.78
C GLU A 155 4.12 -0.90 -6.58
N ILE A 156 4.31 -2.11 -6.08
CA ILE A 156 5.63 -2.71 -5.88
C ILE A 156 5.90 -3.61 -7.07
N VAL A 157 6.86 -3.21 -7.87
CA VAL A 157 7.33 -4.00 -9.01
C VAL A 157 8.46 -4.92 -8.56
N PRO A 158 8.51 -6.20 -9.02
CA PRO A 158 9.55 -7.17 -8.67
C PRO A 158 10.97 -6.74 -9.02
#